data_fa953ea7d70074c495aae6e5b798f056
#
_entry.id   fa953ea7d70074c495aae6e5b798f056
#
_cell.length_a   1.000
_cell.length_b   1.000
_cell.length_c   1.000
_cell.angle_alpha   90.00
_cell.angle_beta   90.00
_cell.angle_gamma   90.00
#
_symmetry.space_group_name_H-M   'P 1'
#
loop_
_entity.id
_entity.type
_entity.pdbx_description
1 polymer ?
#
loop_
_entity_poly.entity_id
_entity_poly.type
_entity_poly.pdbx_seq_one_letter_code
_entity_poly.pdbx_strand_id
1 'polypeptide(L)'
;MNAATSPPIWSTDLPLPDRRQGKVRDIYTVPPREGHAPGVLIVATDRVSAFDVVMPSPVPGKGRELTAISTKWFDKIRSWDLIGDHLISTKPCDVAGLDKTHYPQLEGRMMLGRAARVIPIEFVVRGYITGSGWKE
;
A
#
# COMPACT_ATOMS: atom_id res chain seq x y z
N MET A 1 -24.68 -15.35 -0.66
CA MET A 1 -23.61 -15.45 -1.71
C MET A 1 -22.30 -15.60 -0.98
N ASN A 2 -21.74 -16.82 -0.95
CA ASN A 2 -20.40 -17.05 -0.39
C ASN A 2 -19.39 -16.43 -1.34
N ALA A 3 -18.89 -15.25 -1.02
CA ALA A 3 -17.66 -14.78 -1.61
C ALA A 3 -16.59 -15.79 -1.19
N ALA A 4 -16.12 -16.61 -2.15
CA ALA A 4 -14.98 -17.48 -1.94
C ALA A 4 -13.85 -16.59 -1.46
N THR A 5 -13.53 -16.66 -0.19
CA THR A 5 -12.44 -15.90 0.43
C THR A 5 -11.17 -16.43 -0.20
N SER A 6 -10.58 -15.64 -1.10
CA SER A 6 -9.25 -15.96 -1.64
C SER A 6 -8.30 -16.22 -0.48
N PRO A 7 -7.35 -17.16 -0.62
CA PRO A 7 -6.40 -17.45 0.44
C PRO A 7 -5.68 -16.14 0.84
N PRO A 8 -5.36 -15.98 2.14
CA PRO A 8 -4.71 -14.77 2.61
C PRO A 8 -3.32 -14.62 1.97
N ILE A 9 -2.96 -13.40 1.62
CA ILE A 9 -1.64 -13.08 1.10
C ILE A 9 -0.72 -12.70 2.25
N TRP A 10 0.24 -13.59 2.55
CA TRP A 10 1.28 -13.35 3.55
C TRP A 10 2.40 -12.48 3.00
N SER A 11 2.88 -12.78 1.82
CA SER A 11 3.92 -12.02 1.11
C SER A 11 3.68 -12.10 -0.39
N THR A 12 4.26 -11.15 -1.11
CA THR A 12 4.25 -11.15 -2.58
C THR A 12 5.65 -11.47 -3.10
N ASP A 13 5.72 -12.06 -4.29
CA ASP A 13 6.96 -12.26 -5.02
C ASP A 13 6.76 -11.78 -6.45
N LEU A 14 7.40 -10.65 -6.78
CA LEU A 14 7.25 -9.96 -8.04
C LEU A 14 8.63 -9.76 -8.69
N PRO A 15 8.73 -9.82 -10.02
CA PRO A 15 9.97 -9.59 -10.76
C PRO A 15 10.34 -8.09 -10.80
N LEU A 16 10.27 -7.41 -9.67
CA LEU A 16 10.58 -6.00 -9.50
C LEU A 16 11.76 -5.82 -8.54
N PRO A 17 12.63 -4.84 -8.76
CA PRO A 17 13.80 -4.61 -7.92
C PRO A 17 13.44 -4.08 -6.53
N ASP A 18 14.45 -4.13 -5.65
CA ASP A 18 14.47 -3.51 -4.32
C ASP A 18 13.29 -3.88 -3.43
N ARG A 19 12.87 -5.16 -3.47
CA ARG A 19 11.83 -5.63 -2.57
C ARG A 19 12.20 -5.38 -1.11
N ARG A 20 11.34 -4.67 -0.41
CA ARG A 20 11.40 -4.47 1.03
C ARG A 20 10.13 -5.00 1.68
N GLN A 21 10.30 -5.90 2.62
CA GLN A 21 9.19 -6.46 3.38
C GLN A 21 9.04 -5.68 4.70
N GLY A 22 8.00 -4.85 4.78
CA GLY A 22 7.59 -4.22 6.03
C GLY A 22 6.75 -5.16 6.90
N LYS A 23 6.33 -4.69 8.07
CA LYS A 23 5.50 -5.49 9.01
C LYS A 23 4.22 -6.02 8.35
N VAL A 24 3.55 -5.20 7.54
CA VAL A 24 2.23 -5.50 6.94
C VAL A 24 2.14 -5.14 5.46
N ARG A 25 3.21 -4.69 4.83
CA ARG A 25 3.27 -4.30 3.41
C ARG A 25 4.54 -4.82 2.76
N ASP A 26 4.46 -5.16 1.48
CA ASP A 26 5.62 -5.38 0.64
C ASP A 26 5.76 -4.18 -0.28
N ILE A 27 6.99 -3.73 -0.48
CA ILE A 27 7.30 -2.51 -1.25
C ILE A 27 8.33 -2.88 -2.30
N TYR A 28 8.14 -2.37 -3.52
CA TYR A 28 9.04 -2.58 -4.64
C TYR A 28 9.34 -1.25 -5.33
N THR A 29 10.51 -1.14 -5.90
CA THR A 29 10.83 -0.06 -6.82
C THR A 29 10.26 -0.41 -8.21
N VAL A 30 9.57 0.54 -8.84
CA VAL A 30 9.15 0.42 -10.23
C VAL A 30 10.07 1.28 -11.07
N PRO A 31 10.88 0.69 -11.97
CA PRO A 31 11.81 1.43 -12.80
C PRO A 31 11.09 2.45 -13.70
N PRO A 32 11.74 3.55 -14.05
CA PRO A 32 11.22 4.47 -15.05
C PRO A 32 11.10 3.75 -16.40
N ARG A 33 10.09 4.13 -17.17
CA ARG A 33 9.98 3.74 -18.58
C ARG A 33 9.57 4.95 -19.40
N GLU A 34 9.62 4.81 -20.70
CA GLU A 34 9.30 5.91 -21.63
C GLU A 34 7.97 6.59 -21.25
N GLY A 35 8.03 7.91 -21.01
CA GLY A 35 6.88 8.70 -20.58
C GLY A 35 6.47 8.57 -19.11
N HIS A 36 7.16 7.74 -18.28
CA HIS A 36 6.80 7.52 -16.88
C HIS A 36 8.02 7.68 -15.95
N ALA A 37 7.88 8.50 -14.94
CA ALA A 37 8.85 8.62 -13.85
C ALA A 37 8.95 7.32 -13.03
N PRO A 38 10.05 7.12 -12.29
CA PRO A 38 10.17 6.00 -11.36
C PRO A 38 9.05 6.03 -10.32
N GLY A 39 8.58 4.86 -9.95
CA GLY A 39 7.49 4.69 -9.00
C GLY A 39 7.87 3.78 -7.83
N VAL A 40 6.98 3.74 -6.86
CA VAL A 40 7.00 2.81 -5.74
C VAL A 40 5.71 2.01 -5.76
N LEU A 41 5.82 0.70 -5.83
CA LEU A 41 4.68 -0.20 -5.68
C LEU A 41 4.57 -0.61 -4.22
N ILE A 42 3.44 -0.33 -3.61
CA ILE A 42 3.11 -0.71 -2.24
C ILE A 42 2.01 -1.77 -2.31
N VAL A 43 2.26 -2.94 -1.73
CA VAL A 43 1.27 -4.04 -1.67
C VAL A 43 0.88 -4.26 -0.22
N ALA A 44 -0.38 -4.01 0.10
CA ALA A 44 -0.97 -4.30 1.40
C ALA A 44 -1.23 -5.80 1.53
N THR A 45 -0.49 -6.45 2.42
CA THR A 45 -0.68 -7.88 2.71
C THR A 45 -1.72 -8.09 3.79
N ASP A 46 -2.08 -9.35 4.02
CA ASP A 46 -3.03 -9.72 5.07
C ASP A 46 -2.36 -9.94 6.44
N ARG A 47 -1.03 -9.70 6.53
CA ARG A 47 -0.30 -9.68 7.81
C ARG A 47 -0.87 -8.62 8.75
N VAL A 48 -0.89 -8.94 10.04
CA VAL A 48 -1.26 -8.02 11.12
C VAL A 48 -0.06 -7.84 12.04
N SER A 49 0.14 -6.66 12.55
CA SER A 49 1.14 -6.41 13.59
C SER A 49 0.50 -5.72 14.78
N ALA A 50 0.96 -6.10 15.98
CA ALA A 50 0.58 -5.48 17.24
C ALA A 50 1.85 -5.30 18.08
N PHE A 51 2.02 -4.14 18.71
CA PHE A 51 3.23 -3.79 19.49
C PHE A 51 4.52 -4.09 18.72
N ASP A 52 4.55 -3.76 17.44
CA ASP A 52 5.67 -4.00 16.52
C ASP A 52 6.00 -5.47 16.20
N VAL A 53 5.25 -6.41 16.72
CA VAL A 53 5.36 -7.84 16.44
C VAL A 53 4.38 -8.22 15.32
N VAL A 54 4.88 -8.90 14.27
CA VAL A 54 4.02 -9.47 13.23
C VAL A 54 3.36 -10.73 13.78
N MET A 55 2.03 -10.75 13.78
CA MET A 55 1.24 -11.87 14.28
C MET A 55 1.37 -13.08 13.34
N PRO A 56 1.40 -14.31 13.86
CA PRO A 56 1.58 -15.50 13.04
C PRO A 56 0.39 -15.83 12.13
N SER A 57 -0.79 -15.29 12.43
CA SER A 57 -2.00 -15.54 11.67
C SER A 57 -2.40 -14.29 10.87
N PRO A 58 -2.51 -14.39 9.53
CA PRO A 58 -3.01 -13.29 8.71
C PRO A 58 -4.54 -13.15 8.85
N VAL A 59 -5.05 -11.96 8.56
CA VAL A 59 -6.50 -11.72 8.45
C VAL A 59 -6.88 -11.66 6.97
N PRO A 60 -7.61 -12.68 6.44
CA PRO A 60 -7.96 -12.74 5.04
C PRO A 60 -8.69 -11.47 4.57
N GLY A 61 -8.25 -10.90 3.44
CA GLY A 61 -8.87 -9.70 2.85
C GLY A 61 -8.46 -8.36 3.46
N LYS A 62 -7.77 -8.35 4.61
CA LYS A 62 -7.36 -7.10 5.29
C LYS A 62 -6.63 -6.14 4.34
N GLY A 63 -5.70 -6.65 3.52
CA GLY A 63 -4.94 -5.82 2.58
C GLY A 63 -5.84 -5.13 1.56
N ARG A 64 -6.87 -5.82 1.07
CA ARG A 64 -7.86 -5.26 0.13
C ARG A 64 -8.71 -4.17 0.78
N GLU A 65 -9.22 -4.42 1.97
CA GLU A 65 -10.03 -3.45 2.70
C GLU A 65 -9.25 -2.16 3.00
N LEU A 66 -8.01 -2.28 3.47
CA LEU A 66 -7.16 -1.12 3.74
C LEU A 66 -6.85 -0.32 2.46
N THR A 67 -6.61 -1.00 1.34
CA THR A 67 -6.38 -0.33 0.06
C THR A 67 -7.64 0.37 -0.43
N ALA A 68 -8.80 -0.27 -0.31
CA ALA A 68 -10.09 0.34 -0.69
C ALA A 68 -10.39 1.60 0.15
N ILE A 69 -10.14 1.55 1.46
CA ILE A 69 -10.29 2.72 2.35
C ILE A 69 -9.31 3.83 1.92
N SER A 70 -8.04 3.50 1.70
CA SER A 70 -7.03 4.47 1.27
C SER A 70 -7.41 5.14 -0.05
N THR A 71 -7.88 4.37 -1.03
CA THR A 71 -8.31 4.90 -2.33
C THR A 71 -9.47 5.90 -2.17
N LYS A 72 -10.46 5.58 -1.36
CA LYS A 72 -11.57 6.50 -1.06
C LYS A 72 -11.08 7.81 -0.43
N TRP A 73 -10.07 7.73 0.45
CA TRP A 73 -9.48 8.94 1.04
C TRP A 73 -8.71 9.77 0.00
N PHE A 74 -7.96 9.14 -0.91
CA PHE A 74 -7.32 9.87 -2.02
C PHE A 74 -8.36 10.57 -2.90
N ASP A 75 -9.44 9.89 -3.27
CA ASP A 75 -10.52 10.50 -4.06
C ASP A 75 -11.16 11.68 -3.31
N LYS A 76 -11.36 11.53 -2.00
CA LYS A 76 -11.89 12.61 -1.16
C LYS A 76 -10.95 13.82 -1.10
N ILE A 77 -9.65 13.59 -0.90
CA ILE A 77 -8.64 14.66 -0.86
C ILE A 77 -8.57 15.37 -2.21
N ARG A 78 -8.58 14.63 -3.32
CA ARG A 78 -8.63 15.20 -4.67
C ARG A 78 -9.88 16.07 -4.89
N SER A 79 -11.03 15.66 -4.34
CA SER A 79 -12.27 16.43 -4.47
C SER A 79 -12.23 17.78 -3.77
N TRP A 80 -11.33 17.99 -2.83
CA TRP A 80 -11.12 19.26 -2.15
C TRP A 80 -10.20 20.22 -2.91
N ASP A 81 -9.42 19.71 -3.86
CA ASP A 81 -8.46 20.49 -4.68
C ASP A 81 -7.48 21.35 -3.85
N LEU A 82 -7.11 20.86 -2.67
CA LEU A 82 -6.23 21.58 -1.74
C LEU A 82 -4.76 21.23 -1.95
N ILE A 83 -4.47 19.98 -2.30
CA ILE A 83 -3.11 19.45 -2.42
C ILE A 83 -3.08 18.28 -3.40
N GLY A 84 -1.99 18.14 -4.13
CA GLY A 84 -1.72 16.95 -4.93
C GLY A 84 -1.38 15.74 -4.06
N ASP A 85 -1.52 14.54 -4.62
CA ASP A 85 -1.15 13.29 -3.98
C ASP A 85 -0.12 12.50 -4.79
N HIS A 86 0.36 11.41 -4.23
CA HIS A 86 1.38 10.55 -4.84
C HIS A 86 0.79 9.32 -5.53
N LEU A 87 -0.51 9.04 -5.42
CA LEU A 87 -1.12 7.86 -6.00
C LEU A 87 -1.26 8.01 -7.53
N ILE A 88 -0.63 7.10 -8.27
CA ILE A 88 -0.71 7.03 -9.73
C ILE A 88 -1.83 6.09 -10.15
N SER A 89 -1.83 4.86 -9.62
CA SER A 89 -2.80 3.82 -10.00
C SER A 89 -2.96 2.75 -8.92
N THR A 90 -4.10 2.07 -8.97
CA THR A 90 -4.39 0.86 -8.18
C THR A 90 -4.58 -0.37 -9.06
N LYS A 91 -4.27 -0.26 -10.38
CA LYS A 91 -4.46 -1.33 -11.35
C LYS A 91 -3.13 -2.03 -11.62
N PRO A 92 -3.06 -3.37 -11.52
CA PRO A 92 -1.82 -4.12 -11.80
C PRO A 92 -1.26 -3.93 -13.22
N CYS A 93 -2.13 -3.69 -14.22
CA CYS A 93 -1.72 -3.47 -15.60
C CYS A 93 -0.92 -2.19 -15.82
N ASP A 94 -0.98 -1.24 -14.89
CA ASP A 94 -0.25 0.03 -14.97
C ASP A 94 1.17 -0.09 -14.39
N VAL A 95 1.52 -1.24 -13.79
CA VAL A 95 2.85 -1.49 -13.24
C VAL A 95 3.77 -2.05 -14.31
N ALA A 96 4.80 -1.29 -14.67
CA ALA A 96 5.79 -1.72 -15.64
C ALA A 96 6.56 -2.95 -15.13
N GLY A 97 6.81 -3.92 -16.03
CA GLY A 97 7.56 -5.14 -15.72
C GLY A 97 6.73 -6.27 -15.13
N LEU A 98 5.42 -6.09 -14.98
CA LEU A 98 4.52 -7.17 -14.56
C LEU A 98 3.69 -7.68 -15.73
N ASP A 99 3.45 -9.00 -15.74
CA ASP A 99 2.52 -9.66 -16.61
C ASP A 99 1.25 -10.13 -15.85
N LYS A 100 0.29 -10.68 -16.57
CA LYS A 100 -1.01 -11.09 -16.01
C LYS A 100 -0.90 -12.18 -14.94
N THR A 101 0.18 -12.95 -14.89
CA THR A 101 0.37 -14.03 -13.91
C THR A 101 0.54 -13.49 -12.50
N HIS A 102 1.03 -12.24 -12.37
CA HIS A 102 1.24 -11.55 -11.09
C HIS A 102 -0.02 -10.84 -10.55
N TYR A 103 -1.02 -10.58 -11.41
CA TYR A 103 -2.19 -9.78 -11.04
C TYR A 103 -3.02 -10.35 -9.89
N PRO A 104 -3.25 -11.67 -9.77
CA PRO A 104 -4.09 -12.22 -8.69
C PRO A 104 -3.57 -11.87 -7.28
N GLN A 105 -2.25 -11.76 -7.09
CA GLN A 105 -1.67 -11.37 -5.80
C GLN A 105 -1.70 -9.86 -5.54
N LEU A 106 -2.05 -9.03 -6.53
CA LEU A 106 -2.02 -7.56 -6.47
C LEU A 106 -3.41 -6.95 -6.48
N GLU A 107 -4.37 -7.62 -7.07
CA GLU A 107 -5.70 -7.07 -7.32
C GLU A 107 -6.39 -6.63 -6.04
N GLY A 108 -6.79 -5.35 -6.03
CA GLY A 108 -7.46 -4.71 -4.91
C GLY A 108 -6.58 -4.40 -3.70
N ARG A 109 -5.26 -4.72 -3.73
CA ARG A 109 -4.36 -4.51 -2.58
C ARG A 109 -3.07 -3.77 -2.88
N MET A 110 -2.91 -3.26 -4.09
CA MET A 110 -1.74 -2.53 -4.50
C MET A 110 -2.02 -1.04 -4.72
N MET A 111 -1.01 -0.24 -4.51
CA MET A 111 -0.97 1.17 -4.90
C MET A 111 0.37 1.44 -5.58
N LEU A 112 0.33 1.94 -6.81
CA LEU A 112 1.48 2.50 -7.50
C LEU A 112 1.55 3.99 -7.18
N GLY A 113 2.61 4.41 -6.56
CA GLY A 113 2.85 5.81 -6.19
C GLY A 113 4.07 6.41 -6.88
N ARG A 114 4.15 7.72 -6.93
CA ARG A 114 5.36 8.44 -7.36
C ARG A 114 6.48 8.22 -6.35
N ALA A 115 7.68 7.98 -6.82
CA ALA A 115 8.86 8.01 -5.97
C ALA A 115 9.11 9.44 -5.50
N ALA A 116 9.24 9.63 -4.20
CA ALA A 116 9.50 10.92 -3.58
C ALA A 116 10.65 10.83 -2.59
N ARG A 117 11.35 11.94 -2.38
CA ARG A 117 12.32 12.05 -1.30
C ARG A 117 11.58 12.23 0.02
N VAL A 118 11.74 11.27 0.90
CA VAL A 118 11.14 11.33 2.24
C VAL A 118 11.87 12.40 3.08
N ILE A 119 11.10 13.30 3.68
CA ILE A 119 11.60 14.21 4.71
C ILE A 119 11.65 13.38 6.02
N PRO A 120 12.79 13.32 6.75
CA PRO A 120 12.94 12.48 7.93
C PRO A 120 12.26 13.10 9.17
N ILE A 121 11.00 13.48 9.02
CA ILE A 121 10.17 14.06 10.08
C ILE A 121 8.81 13.35 10.02
N GLU A 122 8.35 12.83 11.15
CA GLU A 122 6.99 12.29 11.29
C GLU A 122 6.05 13.40 11.75
N PHE A 123 5.01 13.66 10.96
CA PHE A 123 3.96 14.62 11.32
C PHE A 123 2.76 13.84 11.85
N VAL A 124 2.46 14.00 13.12
CA VAL A 124 1.32 13.34 13.78
C VAL A 124 0.25 14.36 14.08
N VAL A 125 -0.86 14.33 13.32
CA VAL A 125 -2.03 15.16 13.57
C VAL A 125 -3.07 14.32 14.33
N ARG A 126 -3.51 14.80 15.46
CA ARG A 126 -4.46 14.10 16.34
C ARG A 126 -5.73 14.93 16.50
N GLY A 127 -6.89 14.29 16.40
CA GLY A 127 -8.17 14.95 16.72
C GLY A 127 -8.36 15.21 18.21
N TYR A 128 -7.68 14.40 19.05
CA TYR A 128 -7.74 14.49 20.51
C TYR A 128 -6.36 14.21 21.11
N ILE A 129 -6.07 14.77 22.30
CA ILE A 129 -4.85 14.46 23.05
C ILE A 129 -5.00 13.05 23.67
N THR A 130 -4.47 12.04 23.02
CA THR A 130 -4.54 10.63 23.45
C THR A 130 -3.22 9.91 23.18
N GLY A 131 -3.04 8.75 23.78
CA GLY A 131 -1.86 7.91 23.55
C GLY A 131 -0.57 8.58 24.04
N SER A 132 0.46 8.61 23.19
CA SER A 132 1.76 9.24 23.50
C SER A 132 1.64 10.75 23.71
N GLY A 133 0.73 11.44 22.99
CA GLY A 133 0.51 12.87 23.16
C GLY A 133 -0.10 13.28 24.53
N TRP A 134 -0.60 12.33 25.32
CA TRP A 134 -1.05 12.57 26.68
C TRP A 134 0.10 12.47 27.70
N LYS A 135 1.21 11.83 27.32
CA LYS A 135 2.34 11.55 28.22
C LYS A 135 3.45 12.60 28.15
N GLU A 136 3.38 13.50 27.19
CA GLU A 136 4.25 14.68 27.00
C GLU A 136 3.65 15.93 27.64
#